data_dd8e2cd4cec44f921ea1164fbc5e9773
#
_entry.id   dd8e2cd4cec44f921ea1164fbc5e9773
#
_cell.length_a   1.000
_cell.length_b   1.000
_cell.length_c   1.000
_cell.angle_alpha   90.00
_cell.angle_beta   90.00
_cell.angle_gamma   90.00
#
_symmetry.space_group_name_H-M   'P 1'
#
loop_
_entity.id
_entity.type
_entity.pdbx_description
1 polymer ?
#
loop_
_entity_poly.entity_id
_entity_poly.type
_entity_poly.pdbx_seq_one_letter_code
_entity_poly.pdbx_strand_id
1 'polypeptide(L)'
;MEVKADAWAVDAACSGNPGQMEYRGIDLTTGAVVFHYGPVFGTNNIGEFLAIVHALALMEQKGIRKTIYSDSFTAITWVRKMQCKTKLERTVKTAQLYNVIARAENWLRTHMFRTELIQWDTRKWGDIPADFGRK
;
A
#
# COMPACT_ATOMS: atom_id res chain seq x y z
N MET A 1 19.97 7.88 7.82
CA MET A 1 18.67 7.93 8.51
C MET A 1 18.29 6.54 8.97
N GLU A 2 17.87 6.41 10.20
CA GLU A 2 17.48 5.13 10.77
C GLU A 2 16.00 4.86 10.53
N VAL A 3 15.63 3.56 10.50
CA VAL A 3 14.25 3.14 10.42
C VAL A 3 13.56 3.44 11.74
N LYS A 4 12.39 4.05 11.68
CA LYS A 4 11.60 4.31 12.88
C LYS A 4 10.95 3.01 13.37
N ALA A 5 11.09 2.71 14.65
CA ALA A 5 10.54 1.49 15.23
C ALA A 5 9.01 1.57 15.32
N ASP A 6 8.48 2.74 15.68
CA ASP A 6 7.04 2.95 15.83
C ASP A 6 6.42 3.35 14.49
N ALA A 7 6.36 2.39 13.57
CA ALA A 7 5.91 2.61 12.20
C ALA A 7 5.27 1.35 11.64
N TRP A 8 4.55 1.51 10.55
CA TRP A 8 4.05 0.38 9.76
C TRP A 8 4.80 0.34 8.42
N ALA A 9 5.02 -0.86 7.91
CA ALA A 9 5.55 -1.07 6.57
C ALA A 9 4.48 -1.78 5.74
N VAL A 10 4.32 -1.36 4.49
CA VAL A 10 3.34 -1.96 3.59
C VAL A 10 4.04 -2.46 2.34
N ASP A 11 3.49 -3.50 1.72
CA ASP A 11 4.04 -4.05 0.49
C ASP A 11 2.96 -4.85 -0.25
N ALA A 12 3.22 -5.11 -1.52
CA ALA A 12 2.35 -5.91 -2.36
C ALA A 12 3.16 -6.97 -3.10
N ALA A 13 2.47 -7.98 -3.58
CA ALA A 13 3.05 -9.00 -4.43
C ALA A 13 2.04 -9.35 -5.53
N CYS A 14 2.54 -9.71 -6.69
CA CYS A 14 1.69 -10.05 -7.82
C CYS A 14 2.29 -11.23 -8.57
N SER A 15 1.51 -12.29 -8.72
CA SER A 15 1.91 -13.46 -9.50
C SER A 15 1.53 -13.21 -10.96
N GLY A 16 2.51 -12.75 -11.75
CA GLY A 16 2.26 -12.15 -13.06
C GLY A 16 1.88 -10.68 -12.87
N ASN A 17 1.95 -9.88 -13.93
CA ASN A 17 1.68 -8.44 -13.81
C ASN A 17 1.08 -7.92 -15.12
N PRO A 18 -0.26 -8.00 -15.29
CA PRO A 18 -1.27 -8.31 -14.27
C PRO A 18 -1.34 -9.79 -13.90
N GLY A 19 -1.92 -10.07 -12.73
CA GLY A 19 -2.07 -11.41 -12.21
C GLY A 19 -2.73 -11.38 -10.84
N GLN A 20 -2.50 -12.41 -10.03
CA GLN A 20 -3.03 -12.48 -8.68
C GLN A 20 -2.23 -11.55 -7.77
N MET A 21 -2.86 -10.48 -7.32
CA MET A 21 -2.26 -9.41 -6.53
C MET A 21 -2.77 -9.49 -5.09
N GLU A 22 -1.87 -9.28 -4.13
CA GLU A 22 -2.23 -9.13 -2.73
C GLU A 22 -1.33 -8.08 -2.09
N TYR A 23 -1.79 -7.51 -0.97
CA TYR A 23 -0.97 -6.56 -0.22
C TYR A 23 -1.20 -6.75 1.28
N ARG A 24 -0.27 -6.23 2.08
CA ARG A 24 -0.39 -6.29 3.54
C ARG A 24 0.38 -5.17 4.20
N GLY A 25 0.08 -4.95 5.48
CA GLY A 25 0.83 -4.06 6.34
C GLY A 25 1.33 -4.80 7.56
N ILE A 26 2.52 -4.42 8.03
CA ILE A 26 3.18 -5.00 9.21
C ILE A 26 3.48 -3.87 10.19
N ASP A 27 3.16 -4.10 11.47
CA ASP A 27 3.58 -3.21 12.55
C ASP A 27 5.03 -3.52 12.89
N LEU A 28 5.93 -2.55 12.70
CA LEU A 28 7.37 -2.77 12.93
C LEU A 28 7.70 -2.99 14.40
N THR A 29 6.87 -2.52 15.32
CA THR A 29 7.10 -2.71 16.75
C THR A 29 6.91 -4.15 17.16
N THR A 30 5.89 -4.83 16.62
CA THR A 30 5.50 -6.17 17.03
C THR A 30 5.78 -7.25 15.99
N GLY A 31 5.94 -6.87 14.73
CA GLY A 31 6.03 -7.81 13.61
C GLY A 31 4.67 -8.37 13.18
N ALA A 32 3.59 -7.89 13.79
CA ALA A 32 2.25 -8.41 13.48
C ALA A 32 1.72 -7.89 12.16
N VAL A 33 1.00 -8.73 11.43
CA VAL A 33 0.25 -8.31 10.25
C VAL A 33 -0.95 -7.51 10.72
N VAL A 34 -1.05 -6.25 10.33
CA VAL A 34 -2.16 -5.38 10.74
C VAL A 34 -3.30 -5.36 9.74
N PHE A 35 -3.04 -5.71 8.49
CA PHE A 35 -4.07 -5.95 7.48
C PHE A 35 -3.50 -6.74 6.31
N HIS A 36 -4.40 -7.38 5.58
CA HIS A 36 -4.09 -8.13 4.36
C HIS A 36 -5.30 -8.08 3.43
N TYR A 37 -5.06 -7.98 2.14
CA TYR A 37 -6.12 -8.00 1.12
C TYR A 37 -5.66 -8.80 -0.09
N GLY A 38 -6.57 -9.58 -0.64
CA GLY A 38 -6.33 -10.40 -1.82
C GLY A 38 -6.10 -11.87 -1.47
N PRO A 39 -5.73 -12.71 -2.44
CA PRO A 39 -5.40 -12.33 -3.82
C PRO A 39 -6.62 -11.92 -4.67
N VAL A 40 -6.41 -10.94 -5.53
CA VAL A 40 -7.38 -10.53 -6.54
C VAL A 40 -6.61 -10.22 -7.84
N PHE A 41 -7.29 -10.28 -8.96
CA PHE A 41 -6.64 -9.94 -10.23
C PHE A 41 -6.33 -8.45 -10.29
N GLY A 42 -5.06 -8.11 -10.48
CA GLY A 42 -4.61 -6.71 -10.52
C GLY A 42 -3.15 -6.60 -10.90
N THR A 43 -2.52 -5.51 -10.47
CA THR A 43 -1.09 -5.28 -10.72
C THR A 43 -0.38 -4.98 -9.42
N ASN A 44 0.95 -5.12 -9.44
CA ASN A 44 1.76 -4.80 -8.27
C ASN A 44 1.61 -3.34 -7.84
N ASN A 45 1.64 -2.41 -8.81
CA ASN A 45 1.52 -0.98 -8.48
C ASN A 45 0.18 -0.62 -7.85
N ILE A 46 -0.91 -1.23 -8.32
CA ILE A 46 -2.22 -1.04 -7.70
C ILE A 46 -2.19 -1.54 -6.26
N GLY A 47 -1.63 -2.72 -6.03
CA GLY A 47 -1.51 -3.28 -4.69
C GLY A 47 -0.72 -2.38 -3.75
N GLU A 48 0.41 -1.86 -4.22
CA GLU A 48 1.23 -0.93 -3.44
C GLU A 48 0.45 0.34 -3.08
N PHE A 49 -0.28 0.90 -4.05
CA PHE A 49 -1.12 2.09 -3.83
C PHE A 49 -2.21 1.81 -2.78
N LEU A 50 -2.95 0.74 -2.97
CA LEU A 50 -4.03 0.38 -2.05
C LEU A 50 -3.53 0.06 -0.65
N ALA A 51 -2.33 -0.53 -0.54
CA ALA A 51 -1.73 -0.83 0.77
C ALA A 51 -1.50 0.45 1.58
N ILE A 52 -1.00 1.50 0.94
CA ILE A 52 -0.77 2.78 1.63
C ILE A 52 -2.09 3.39 2.08
N VAL A 53 -3.10 3.44 1.19
CA VAL A 53 -4.40 4.02 1.53
C VAL A 53 -5.08 3.22 2.64
N HIS A 54 -4.99 1.90 2.58
CA HIS A 54 -5.55 1.02 3.62
C HIS A 54 -4.91 1.34 4.97
N ALA A 55 -3.59 1.49 5.00
CA ALA A 55 -2.88 1.85 6.23
C ALA A 55 -3.34 3.19 6.79
N LEU A 56 -3.47 4.21 5.92
CA LEU A 56 -3.92 5.54 6.32
C LEU A 56 -5.34 5.48 6.91
N ALA A 57 -6.24 4.78 6.23
CA ALA A 57 -7.64 4.68 6.66
C ALA A 57 -7.77 3.92 7.98
N LEU A 58 -7.01 2.84 8.12
CA LEU A 58 -7.04 2.03 9.35
C LEU A 58 -6.48 2.83 10.54
N MET A 59 -5.41 3.59 10.32
CA MET A 59 -4.84 4.44 11.36
C MET A 59 -5.86 5.49 11.82
N GLU A 60 -6.57 6.12 10.88
CA GLU A 60 -7.59 7.10 11.25
C GLU A 60 -8.70 6.45 12.04
N GLN A 61 -9.15 5.28 11.63
CA GLN A 61 -10.19 4.55 12.34
C GLN A 61 -9.78 4.22 13.77
N LYS A 62 -8.51 3.89 13.97
CA LYS A 62 -7.98 3.55 15.30
C LYS A 62 -7.56 4.77 16.13
N GLY A 63 -7.59 5.96 15.53
CA GLY A 63 -7.15 7.17 16.21
C GLY A 63 -5.65 7.22 16.47
N ILE A 64 -4.85 6.57 15.63
CA ILE A 64 -3.38 6.59 15.74
C ILE A 64 -2.78 7.22 14.49
N ARG A 65 -1.52 7.65 14.63
CA ARG A 65 -0.77 8.20 13.51
C ARG A 65 0.69 7.78 13.64
N LYS A 66 1.15 6.95 12.70
CA LYS A 66 2.52 6.43 12.67
C LYS A 66 3.08 6.60 11.27
N THR A 67 4.40 6.64 11.15
CA THR A 67 5.05 6.65 9.85
C THR A 67 4.68 5.39 9.07
N ILE A 68 4.48 5.53 7.78
CA ILE A 68 4.24 4.40 6.86
C ILE A 68 5.42 4.30 5.90
N TYR A 69 6.02 3.13 5.82
CA TYR A 69 7.07 2.83 4.87
C TYR A 69 6.52 2.03 3.70
N SER A 70 6.91 2.42 2.49
CA SER A 70 6.64 1.67 1.25
C SER A 70 7.90 1.71 0.40
N ASP A 71 8.25 0.62 -0.25
CA ASP A 71 9.39 0.63 -1.17
C ASP A 71 9.00 1.10 -2.58
N SER A 72 7.72 1.43 -2.80
CA SER A 72 7.23 1.86 -4.11
C SER A 72 7.17 3.37 -4.23
N PHE A 73 8.12 3.95 -4.95
CA PHE A 73 8.09 5.39 -5.28
C PHE A 73 6.82 5.75 -6.06
N THR A 74 6.43 4.88 -7.01
CA THR A 74 5.23 5.09 -7.83
C THR A 74 3.98 5.19 -6.96
N ALA A 75 3.81 4.27 -6.02
CA ALA A 75 2.63 4.26 -5.16
C ALA A 75 2.58 5.49 -4.26
N ILE A 76 3.71 5.87 -3.68
CA ILE A 76 3.78 7.08 -2.84
C ILE A 76 3.39 8.31 -3.66
N THR A 77 3.88 8.40 -4.90
CA THR A 77 3.53 9.50 -5.80
C THR A 77 2.04 9.54 -6.09
N TRP A 78 1.44 8.37 -6.39
CA TRP A 78 0.00 8.29 -6.67
C TRP A 78 -0.83 8.70 -5.46
N VAL A 79 -0.41 8.30 -4.26
CA VAL A 79 -1.12 8.70 -3.03
C VAL A 79 -1.06 10.21 -2.85
N ARG A 80 0.12 10.82 -3.05
CA ARG A 80 0.27 12.27 -2.92
C ARG A 80 -0.56 13.04 -3.93
N LYS A 81 -0.76 12.47 -5.12
CA LYS A 81 -1.59 13.05 -6.18
C LYS A 81 -3.06 12.63 -6.07
N MET A 82 -3.39 11.77 -5.12
CA MET A 82 -4.74 11.26 -4.89
C MET A 82 -5.33 10.60 -6.14
N GLN A 83 -4.47 9.93 -6.92
CA GLN A 83 -4.87 9.31 -8.17
C GLN A 83 -4.04 8.08 -8.48
N CYS A 84 -4.70 6.95 -8.69
CA CYS A 84 -4.07 5.70 -9.10
C CYS A 84 -3.98 5.70 -10.64
N LYS A 85 -2.83 6.07 -11.16
CA LYS A 85 -2.63 6.21 -12.61
C LYS A 85 -2.30 4.90 -13.31
N THR A 86 -3.03 3.86 -12.98
CA THR A 86 -2.83 2.54 -13.58
C THR A 86 -3.34 2.50 -15.02
N LYS A 87 -2.70 1.65 -15.81
CA LYS A 87 -3.12 1.38 -17.20
C LYS A 87 -3.80 0.01 -17.32
N LEU A 88 -4.17 -0.60 -16.22
CA LEU A 88 -4.86 -1.87 -16.25
C LEU A 88 -6.17 -1.74 -17.02
N GLU A 89 -6.40 -2.66 -17.96
CA GLU A 89 -7.59 -2.64 -18.79
C GLU A 89 -8.86 -2.79 -17.94
N ARG A 90 -9.87 -1.97 -18.25
CA ARG A 90 -11.17 -2.03 -17.60
C ARG A 90 -12.03 -3.08 -18.28
N THR A 91 -12.28 -4.18 -17.57
CA THR A 91 -13.07 -5.30 -18.07
C THR A 91 -14.00 -5.76 -16.95
N VAL A 92 -14.85 -6.74 -17.26
CA VAL A 92 -15.68 -7.38 -16.23
C VAL A 92 -14.80 -7.94 -15.12
N LYS A 93 -13.63 -8.48 -15.48
CA LYS A 93 -12.70 -9.09 -14.53
C LYS A 93 -12.08 -8.06 -13.59
N THR A 94 -11.93 -6.80 -14.01
CA THR A 94 -11.30 -5.74 -13.20
C THR A 94 -12.31 -4.76 -12.60
N ALA A 95 -13.60 -4.94 -12.87
CA ALA A 95 -14.62 -3.97 -12.43
C ALA A 95 -14.63 -3.79 -10.91
N GLN A 96 -14.57 -4.88 -10.15
CA GLN A 96 -14.59 -4.80 -8.69
C GLN A 96 -13.34 -4.09 -8.17
N LEU A 97 -12.18 -4.38 -8.75
CA LEU A 97 -10.94 -3.72 -8.35
C LEU A 97 -11.00 -2.22 -8.62
N TYR A 98 -11.58 -1.81 -9.76
CA TYR A 98 -11.74 -0.38 -10.06
C TYR A 98 -12.69 0.31 -9.09
N ASN A 99 -13.69 -0.40 -8.56
CA ASN A 99 -14.53 0.15 -7.49
C ASN A 99 -13.71 0.40 -6.23
N VAL A 100 -12.83 -0.54 -5.86
CA VAL A 100 -11.94 -0.39 -4.71
C VAL A 100 -10.98 0.79 -4.92
N ILE A 101 -10.41 0.91 -6.11
CA ILE A 101 -9.52 2.04 -6.46
C ILE A 101 -10.26 3.37 -6.33
N ALA A 102 -11.48 3.46 -6.86
CA ALA A 102 -12.26 4.68 -6.80
C ALA A 102 -12.57 5.09 -5.35
N ARG A 103 -12.87 4.11 -4.50
CA ARG A 103 -13.11 4.36 -3.08
C ARG A 103 -11.84 4.85 -2.38
N ALA A 104 -10.69 4.29 -2.72
CA ALA A 104 -9.41 4.72 -2.16
C ALA A 104 -9.08 6.15 -2.59
N GLU A 105 -9.26 6.48 -3.86
CA GLU A 105 -9.04 7.84 -4.36
C GLU A 105 -9.98 8.84 -3.68
N ASN A 106 -11.25 8.46 -3.51
CA ASN A 106 -12.23 9.32 -2.83
C ASN A 106 -11.83 9.54 -1.37
N TRP A 107 -11.36 8.49 -0.69
CA TRP A 107 -10.90 8.62 0.69
C TRP A 107 -9.78 9.66 0.79
N LEU A 108 -8.80 9.60 -0.12
CA LEU A 108 -7.69 10.55 -0.15
C LEU A 108 -8.16 11.98 -0.35
N ARG A 109 -9.19 12.19 -1.19
CA ARG A 109 -9.71 13.53 -1.47
C ARG A 109 -10.56 14.11 -0.33
N THR A 110 -11.13 13.24 0.50
CA THR A 110 -12.07 13.66 1.56
C THR A 110 -11.46 13.61 2.95
N HIS A 111 -10.22 13.12 3.09
CA HIS A 111 -9.56 13.01 4.38
C HIS A 111 -8.19 13.69 4.32
N MET A 112 -7.99 14.67 5.21
CA MET A 112 -6.65 15.23 5.39
C MET A 112 -5.86 14.32 6.30
N PHE A 113 -4.68 13.93 5.88
CA PHE A 113 -3.78 13.16 6.73
C PHE A 113 -2.43 13.86 6.82
N ARG A 114 -1.78 13.70 7.98
CA ARG A 114 -0.44 14.25 8.22
C ARG A 114 0.58 13.13 8.44
N THR A 115 0.19 11.93 8.10
CA THR A 115 1.05 10.76 8.20
C THR A 115 2.26 10.94 7.31
N GLU A 116 3.43 10.64 7.85
CA GLU A 116 4.68 10.67 7.11
C GLU A 116 4.78 9.41 6.26
N LEU A 117 4.92 9.58 4.94
CA LEU A 117 5.14 8.48 4.01
C LEU A 117 6.60 8.51 3.60
N ILE A 118 7.34 7.46 3.94
CA ILE A 118 8.77 7.38 3.65
C ILE A 118 9.04 6.21 2.71
N GLN A 119 9.82 6.45 1.68
CA GLN A 119 10.25 5.37 0.80
C GLN A 119 11.26 4.50 1.54
N TRP A 120 10.99 3.21 1.62
CA TRP A 120 11.90 2.23 2.21
C TRP A 120 13.14 2.10 1.34
N ASP A 121 14.30 2.24 1.94
CA ASP A 121 15.58 2.13 1.23
C ASP A 121 16.09 0.69 1.31
N THR A 122 15.71 -0.10 0.32
CA THR A 122 16.09 -1.51 0.26
C THR A 122 17.62 -1.71 0.22
N ARG A 123 18.33 -0.77 -0.39
CA ARG A 123 19.80 -0.87 -0.46
C ARG A 123 20.46 -0.74 0.91
N LYS A 124 19.89 0.09 1.79
CA LYS A 124 20.45 0.34 3.11
C LYS A 124 19.89 -0.61 4.15
N TRP A 125 18.61 -0.96 4.06
CA TRP A 125 17.87 -1.63 5.13
C TRP A 125 17.47 -3.07 4.80
N GLY A 126 17.80 -3.55 3.59
CA GLY A 126 17.36 -4.88 3.14
C GLY A 126 15.91 -4.88 2.73
N ASP A 127 15.32 -6.06 2.62
CA ASP A 127 13.93 -6.20 2.20
C ASP A 127 12.99 -5.53 3.21
N ILE A 128 11.94 -4.88 2.68
CA ILE A 128 10.92 -4.29 3.54
C ILE A 128 10.25 -5.40 4.37
N PRO A 129 10.00 -5.18 5.68
CA PRO A 129 9.43 -6.23 6.52
C PRO A 129 8.10 -6.81 6.05
N ALA A 130 7.35 -6.06 5.27
CA ALA A 130 6.08 -6.54 4.71
C ALA A 130 6.25 -7.41 3.45
N ASP A 131 7.49 -7.61 2.98
CA ASP A 131 7.80 -8.39 1.77
C ASP A 131 7.23 -9.80 1.87
N PHE A 132 6.61 -10.27 0.78
CA PHE A 132 5.98 -11.59 0.73
C PHE A 132 6.98 -12.71 0.45
N GLY A 133 8.22 -12.37 0.11
CA GLY A 133 9.26 -13.37 -0.16
C GLY A 133 9.11 -14.11 -1.48
N ARG A 134 8.31 -13.58 -2.43
CA ARG A 134 8.05 -14.24 -3.71
C ARG A 134 8.02 -13.28 -4.91
N LYS A 135 8.71 -12.19 -4.79
CA LYS A 135 8.84 -11.23 -5.90
C LYS A 135 9.99 -11.58 -6.81
#